data_5ef8b94c41a5f4a1f154e3583ffb59e3
#
_entry.id   5ef8b94c41a5f4a1f154e3583ffb59e3
#
_cell.length_a   1.000
_cell.length_b   1.000
_cell.length_c   1.000
_cell.angle_alpha   90.00
_cell.angle_beta   90.00
_cell.angle_gamma   90.00
#
_symmetry.space_group_name_H-M   'P 1'
#
loop_
_entity.id
_entity.type
_entity.pdbx_description
1 polymer ?
#
loop_
_entity_poly.entity_id
_entity_poly.type
_entity_poly.pdbx_seq_one_letter_code
_entity_poly.pdbx_strand_id
1 'polypeptide(L)'
;MNRRQFLLAPAAAAGAQAGRAQTEGAHERWIRMAESLKPRLEESRRPPVSIVRPVADASRFLRWRMEPAAPAARLGERLFRRDDSFILDFGRHTTGYLTFALAGEGEAVDAPVRLRLTFGEVPADVAEPLDAGTLSRAWLPDEIVNVDFLPRQVRLPRRYAFRYVKVEVIDTSPNFAVRFGQVEALPVTSAGSDPPPLPGSVPEDLRRIDEVSLNTLRDCMQTVFEDGPRRDRRLWIGDLRLQALTNYATFRNDDLVKRCLYLFAGLPREDGLVAACVYDQPKPLCGRQYILDYAVLYGATVLDYVRATGDKATARELWPVVRRQMEIAGRFVNGDGLFVDPGGWWIFIDWRDELERTAAMHAVLLFGYRQALELARVAGEERDASAYAGRIERMTAAARSAFRDPARRLFVSGKARQVSWATQAWMVHAGVATKEEGADALRAVMKARDAVRPGTPYLYHYVVDAMLACGMKDEALGLIRSYWGGMVEAGADTFWEVYDPANPLLSPYKSVFANSYCHAWSCTPAYFLRGRGLTAASSAARRRSSGAS
;
A
#
# COMPACT_ATOMS: atom_id res chain seq x y z
N MET A 1 6.25 24.89 16.92
CA MET A 1 5.62 25.43 15.71
C MET A 1 4.24 25.96 16.05
N ASN A 2 4.02 27.25 15.85
CA ASN A 2 2.88 28.00 16.40
C ASN A 2 1.57 27.74 15.65
N ARG A 3 0.52 27.46 16.43
CA ARG A 3 -0.89 27.49 15.99
C ARG A 3 -1.27 28.93 15.67
N ARG A 4 -1.67 29.24 14.43
CA ARG A 4 -2.50 30.39 14.10
C ARG A 4 -3.77 29.92 13.39
N GLN A 5 -4.90 30.13 14.04
CA GLN A 5 -6.24 30.03 13.52
C GLN A 5 -6.46 31.09 12.45
N PHE A 6 -6.96 30.70 11.28
CA PHE A 6 -7.55 31.62 10.32
C PHE A 6 -9.06 31.61 10.48
N LEU A 7 -9.58 32.70 11.01
CA LEU A 7 -10.99 33.07 10.94
C LEU A 7 -11.25 33.70 9.57
N LEU A 8 -12.17 33.13 8.78
CA LEU A 8 -12.74 33.73 7.59
C LEU A 8 -14.16 34.15 7.89
N ALA A 9 -14.47 35.41 7.55
CA ALA A 9 -15.73 36.10 7.77
C ALA A 9 -16.88 35.56 6.91
N PRO A 10 -18.16 35.74 7.33
CA PRO A 10 -19.32 35.17 6.66
C PRO A 10 -19.93 36.13 5.65
N ALA A 11 -19.96 35.72 4.38
CA ALA A 11 -20.86 36.30 3.39
C ALA A 11 -21.25 35.24 2.35
N ALA A 12 -22.52 34.93 2.29
CA ALA A 12 -23.30 34.12 1.34
C ALA A 12 -24.04 32.93 1.99
N ALA A 13 -24.98 33.26 2.92
CA ALA A 13 -25.62 32.20 3.73
C ALA A 13 -26.91 31.58 3.14
N ALA A 14 -27.50 32.08 2.06
CA ALA A 14 -28.81 31.59 1.58
C ALA A 14 -28.75 30.58 0.42
N GLY A 15 -27.72 30.61 -0.43
CA GLY A 15 -27.53 29.60 -1.49
C GLY A 15 -26.79 28.34 -1.03
N ALA A 16 -26.08 28.42 0.11
CA ALA A 16 -25.27 27.34 0.66
C ALA A 16 -26.09 26.31 1.43
N GLN A 17 -27.24 26.64 1.97
CA GLN A 17 -28.04 25.70 2.78
C GLN A 17 -28.78 24.65 1.96
N ALA A 18 -29.34 24.99 0.80
CA ALA A 18 -30.00 23.99 -0.06
C ALA A 18 -28.98 23.00 -0.70
N GLY A 19 -27.77 23.50 -1.03
CA GLY A 19 -26.68 22.64 -1.49
C GLY A 19 -26.07 21.76 -0.38
N ARG A 20 -26.03 22.23 0.87
CA ARG A 20 -25.55 21.46 2.02
C ARG A 20 -26.46 20.28 2.35
N ALA A 21 -27.79 20.48 2.36
CA ALA A 21 -28.74 19.40 2.68
C ALA A 21 -28.74 18.29 1.63
N GLN A 22 -28.59 18.62 0.33
CA GLN A 22 -28.46 17.61 -0.73
C GLN A 22 -27.12 16.87 -0.71
N THR A 23 -26.02 17.55 -0.35
CA THR A 23 -24.69 16.93 -0.22
C THR A 23 -24.60 16.02 1.02
N GLU A 24 -25.17 16.41 2.15
CA GLU A 24 -25.21 15.58 3.36
C GLU A 24 -25.96 14.25 3.08
N GLY A 25 -27.11 14.28 2.46
CA GLY A 25 -27.85 13.08 2.08
C GLY A 25 -27.11 12.18 1.07
N ALA A 26 -26.25 12.73 0.20
CA ALA A 26 -25.42 11.95 -0.70
C ALA A 26 -24.29 11.22 0.04
N HIS A 27 -23.59 11.91 0.95
CA HIS A 27 -22.51 11.31 1.75
C HIS A 27 -23.01 10.16 2.61
N GLU A 28 -24.14 10.31 3.29
CA GLU A 28 -24.77 9.25 4.07
C GLU A 28 -25.15 8.04 3.19
N ARG A 29 -25.68 8.28 2.00
CA ARG A 29 -26.00 7.23 1.04
C ARG A 29 -24.75 6.47 0.61
N TRP A 30 -23.64 7.15 0.33
CA TRP A 30 -22.37 6.53 -0.04
C TRP A 30 -21.77 5.71 1.12
N ILE A 31 -21.84 6.20 2.35
CA ILE A 31 -21.43 5.40 3.52
C ILE A 31 -22.30 4.15 3.67
N ARG A 32 -23.63 4.27 3.53
CA ARG A 32 -24.51 3.08 3.56
C ARG A 32 -24.17 2.08 2.45
N MET A 33 -23.86 2.56 1.23
CA MET A 33 -23.40 1.70 0.14
C MET A 33 -22.09 1.01 0.53
N ALA A 34 -21.11 1.75 1.03
CA ALA A 34 -19.84 1.17 1.48
C ALA A 34 -20.04 0.12 2.59
N GLU A 35 -20.91 0.38 3.57
CA GLU A 35 -21.18 -0.59 4.64
C GLU A 35 -21.92 -1.83 4.14
N SER A 36 -22.78 -1.70 3.12
CA SER A 36 -23.45 -2.86 2.51
C SER A 36 -22.49 -3.79 1.74
N LEU A 37 -21.33 -3.27 1.31
CA LEU A 37 -20.28 -4.00 0.61
C LEU A 37 -19.15 -4.48 1.56
N LYS A 38 -19.31 -4.27 2.87
CA LYS A 38 -18.30 -4.71 3.85
C LYS A 38 -18.16 -6.23 3.84
N PRO A 39 -16.97 -6.76 3.49
CA PRO A 39 -16.79 -8.18 3.39
C PRO A 39 -16.79 -8.85 4.76
N ARG A 40 -17.22 -10.11 4.79
CA ARG A 40 -16.91 -11.00 5.90
C ARG A 40 -15.48 -11.51 5.70
N LEU A 41 -14.66 -11.43 6.74
CA LEU A 41 -13.32 -12.00 6.69
C LEU A 41 -13.38 -13.52 6.87
N GLU A 42 -12.65 -14.23 6.02
CA GLU A 42 -12.43 -15.67 6.16
C GLU A 42 -11.30 -15.90 7.15
N GLU A 43 -11.52 -16.74 8.16
CA GLU A 43 -10.53 -17.18 9.13
C GLU A 43 -10.08 -18.61 8.81
N SER A 44 -8.78 -18.85 8.79
CA SER A 44 -8.19 -20.17 8.64
C SER A 44 -7.28 -20.48 9.83
N ARG A 45 -6.66 -21.68 9.83
CA ARG A 45 -5.72 -22.11 10.88
C ARG A 45 -4.39 -22.44 10.26
N ARG A 46 -3.31 -21.97 10.90
CA ARG A 46 -1.94 -22.27 10.49
C ARG A 46 -1.08 -22.57 11.70
N PRO A 47 -0.63 -23.81 11.86
CA PRO A 47 0.38 -24.15 12.86
C PRO A 47 1.75 -23.56 12.47
N PRO A 48 2.64 -23.32 13.42
CA PRO A 48 4.03 -23.00 13.13
C PRO A 48 4.73 -24.19 12.46
N VAL A 49 5.70 -23.88 11.60
CA VAL A 49 6.50 -24.89 10.89
C VAL A 49 7.67 -25.37 11.76
N SER A 50 8.36 -24.44 12.41
CA SER A 50 9.57 -24.74 13.19
C SER A 50 9.74 -23.79 14.38
N ILE A 51 10.48 -24.29 15.36
CA ILE A 51 11.16 -23.47 16.36
C ILE A 51 12.46 -23.02 15.71
N VAL A 52 12.73 -21.71 15.76
CA VAL A 52 13.91 -21.09 15.14
C VAL A 52 14.75 -20.32 16.15
N ARG A 53 16.00 -20.03 15.77
CA ARG A 53 16.86 -19.10 16.50
C ARG A 53 17.39 -18.01 15.57
N PRO A 54 17.51 -16.77 16.03
CA PRO A 54 18.14 -15.71 15.27
C PRO A 54 19.66 -15.91 15.26
N VAL A 55 20.27 -15.67 14.10
CA VAL A 55 21.71 -15.72 13.93
C VAL A 55 22.15 -14.45 13.23
N ALA A 56 23.10 -13.73 13.85
CA ALA A 56 23.68 -12.55 13.27
C ALA A 56 24.42 -12.91 11.97
N ASP A 57 24.11 -12.21 10.88
CA ASP A 57 24.68 -12.43 9.57
C ASP A 57 24.75 -11.10 8.81
N ALA A 58 25.93 -10.50 8.76
CA ALA A 58 26.14 -9.19 8.15
C ALA A 58 25.83 -9.16 6.63
N SER A 59 25.73 -10.31 5.97
CA SER A 59 25.38 -10.43 4.55
C SER A 59 23.87 -10.41 4.29
N ARG A 60 23.05 -10.51 5.34
CA ARG A 60 21.61 -10.58 5.23
C ARG A 60 20.94 -9.22 5.50
N PHE A 61 19.70 -9.10 5.01
CA PHE A 61 18.89 -7.92 5.27
C PHE A 61 18.73 -7.70 6.78
N LEU A 62 18.94 -6.47 7.22
CA LEU A 62 18.98 -6.08 8.64
C LEU A 62 19.92 -6.93 9.51
N ARG A 63 20.92 -7.60 8.90
CA ARG A 63 22.00 -8.38 9.55
C ARG A 63 21.55 -9.61 10.35
N TRP A 64 20.36 -10.15 10.07
CA TRP A 64 19.82 -11.31 10.75
C TRP A 64 19.27 -12.35 9.77
N ARG A 65 19.42 -13.61 10.15
CA ARG A 65 18.75 -14.76 9.54
C ARG A 65 18.20 -15.70 10.60
N MET A 66 17.21 -16.52 10.24
CA MET A 66 16.68 -17.56 11.12
C MET A 66 17.27 -18.92 10.75
N GLU A 67 17.66 -19.67 11.77
CA GLU A 67 18.05 -21.08 11.65
C GLU A 67 17.00 -21.95 12.32
N PRO A 68 16.53 -23.04 11.66
CA PRO A 68 15.71 -24.06 12.31
C PRO A 68 16.47 -24.69 13.51
N ALA A 69 15.82 -24.71 14.67
CA ALA A 69 16.35 -25.34 15.88
C ALA A 69 15.66 -26.67 16.16
N ALA A 70 14.35 -26.78 15.90
CA ALA A 70 13.57 -28.01 16.02
C ALA A 70 12.25 -27.91 15.23
N PRO A 71 11.62 -29.03 14.87
CA PRO A 71 10.22 -29.02 14.41
C PRO A 71 9.28 -28.41 15.45
N ALA A 72 8.31 -27.63 15.02
CA ALA A 72 7.36 -26.96 15.93
C ALA A 72 6.57 -27.95 16.82
N ALA A 73 6.32 -29.18 16.34
CA ALA A 73 5.65 -30.25 17.10
C ALA A 73 6.35 -30.57 18.44
N ARG A 74 7.67 -30.35 18.53
CA ARG A 74 8.44 -30.61 19.77
C ARG A 74 8.23 -29.53 20.85
N LEU A 75 7.51 -28.46 20.56
CA LEU A 75 7.23 -27.41 21.55
C LEU A 75 6.49 -27.98 22.77
N GLY A 76 5.51 -28.86 22.54
CA GLY A 76 4.72 -29.50 23.61
C GLY A 76 5.50 -30.46 24.51
N GLU A 77 6.72 -30.85 24.13
CA GLU A 77 7.61 -31.71 24.94
C GLU A 77 8.42 -30.88 25.95
N ARG A 78 8.50 -29.56 25.80
CA ARG A 78 9.34 -28.67 26.61
C ARG A 78 8.55 -28.04 27.74
N LEU A 79 9.24 -27.88 28.87
CA LEU A 79 8.78 -27.11 30.01
C LEU A 79 9.52 -25.78 30.05
N PHE A 80 8.80 -24.72 30.34
CA PHE A 80 9.32 -23.36 30.38
C PHE A 80 9.13 -22.77 31.78
N ARG A 81 10.14 -22.05 32.20
CA ARG A 81 10.17 -21.33 33.48
C ARG A 81 10.51 -19.87 33.24
N ARG A 82 10.61 -19.09 34.30
CA ARG A 82 11.07 -17.69 34.25
C ARG A 82 12.32 -17.55 33.38
N ASP A 83 12.36 -16.51 32.56
CA ASP A 83 13.43 -16.13 31.62
C ASP A 83 13.62 -17.09 30.42
N ASP A 84 12.86 -18.19 30.35
CA ASP A 84 12.87 -19.03 29.16
C ASP A 84 12.15 -18.35 27.98
N SER A 85 12.65 -18.61 26.78
CA SER A 85 12.06 -18.11 25.54
C SER A 85 12.19 -19.08 24.37
N PHE A 86 11.36 -18.85 23.35
CA PHE A 86 11.45 -19.52 22.05
C PHE A 86 10.90 -18.62 20.96
N ILE A 87 11.27 -18.92 19.70
CA ILE A 87 10.74 -18.22 18.51
C ILE A 87 10.13 -19.27 17.59
N LEU A 88 8.93 -19.00 17.10
CA LEU A 88 8.22 -19.80 16.13
C LEU A 88 8.26 -19.13 14.75
N ASP A 89 8.52 -19.91 13.68
CA ASP A 89 8.35 -19.52 12.28
C ASP A 89 7.06 -20.17 11.75
N PHE A 90 6.13 -19.37 11.24
CA PHE A 90 4.88 -19.81 10.61
C PHE A 90 5.04 -20.13 9.11
N GLY A 91 6.27 -20.08 8.60
CA GLY A 91 6.63 -20.44 7.22
C GLY A 91 6.35 -19.34 6.18
N ARG A 92 5.39 -18.48 6.45
CA ARG A 92 5.10 -17.29 5.64
C ARG A 92 4.42 -16.21 6.49
N HIS A 93 4.43 -14.98 5.99
CA HIS A 93 3.72 -13.87 6.59
C HIS A 93 2.22 -14.17 6.76
N THR A 94 1.62 -13.58 7.77
CA THR A 94 0.23 -13.78 8.19
C THR A 94 -0.32 -12.51 8.79
N THR A 95 -1.50 -12.11 8.34
CA THR A 95 -2.33 -11.10 9.02
C THR A 95 -3.47 -11.82 9.73
N GLY A 96 -3.44 -11.82 11.07
CA GLY A 96 -4.44 -12.57 11.84
C GLY A 96 -4.24 -12.51 13.34
N TYR A 97 -4.86 -13.44 14.03
CA TYR A 97 -4.79 -13.58 15.48
C TYR A 97 -3.85 -14.73 15.85
N LEU A 98 -3.45 -14.79 17.12
CA LEU A 98 -2.70 -15.91 17.67
C LEU A 98 -3.52 -16.59 18.76
N THR A 99 -3.51 -17.92 18.77
CA THR A 99 -4.08 -18.74 19.84
C THR A 99 -3.08 -19.81 20.29
N PHE A 100 -3.09 -20.14 21.57
CA PHE A 100 -2.25 -21.18 22.14
C PHE A 100 -2.85 -21.76 23.42
N ALA A 101 -2.55 -23.02 23.72
CA ALA A 101 -2.89 -23.66 24.97
C ALA A 101 -1.73 -23.53 25.96
N LEU A 102 -2.06 -23.31 27.24
CA LEU A 102 -1.11 -23.36 28.36
C LEU A 102 -1.55 -24.39 29.39
N ALA A 103 -0.61 -25.15 29.91
CA ALA A 103 -0.78 -26.05 31.05
C ALA A 103 0.36 -25.83 32.05
N GLY A 104 0.07 -26.02 33.33
CA GLY A 104 1.08 -26.03 34.39
C GLY A 104 1.50 -27.45 34.73
N GLU A 105 2.78 -27.66 34.98
CA GLU A 105 3.32 -28.93 35.49
C GLU A 105 4.17 -28.68 36.74
N GLY A 106 3.77 -29.28 37.86
CA GLY A 106 4.37 -29.13 39.17
C GLY A 106 3.40 -29.39 40.29
N GLU A 107 3.74 -28.95 41.50
CA GLU A 107 2.96 -29.25 42.72
C GLU A 107 1.68 -28.39 42.79
N ALA A 108 1.76 -27.12 42.45
CA ALA A 108 0.62 -26.20 42.50
C ALA A 108 0.82 -25.04 41.50
N VAL A 109 -0.26 -24.65 40.83
CA VAL A 109 -0.34 -23.41 40.04
C VAL A 109 -0.79 -22.28 40.99
N ASP A 110 0.16 -21.69 41.69
CA ASP A 110 -0.06 -20.74 42.77
C ASP A 110 0.24 -19.29 42.39
N ALA A 111 0.56 -19.03 41.12
CA ALA A 111 0.77 -17.69 40.57
C ALA A 111 0.37 -17.60 39.11
N PRO A 112 0.05 -16.40 38.58
CA PRO A 112 -0.14 -16.20 37.16
C PRO A 112 1.12 -16.50 36.36
N VAL A 113 0.95 -16.86 35.06
CA VAL A 113 2.01 -16.86 34.07
C VAL A 113 2.01 -15.52 33.36
N ARG A 114 3.16 -14.82 33.39
CA ARG A 114 3.35 -13.55 32.70
C ARG A 114 4.22 -13.76 31.48
N LEU A 115 3.65 -13.46 30.30
CA LEU A 115 4.29 -13.66 28.99
C LEU A 115 4.54 -12.32 28.30
N ARG A 116 5.65 -12.22 27.55
CA ARG A 116 5.82 -11.25 26.48
C ARG A 116 5.78 -11.98 25.15
N LEU A 117 4.97 -11.47 24.23
CA LEU A 117 4.95 -11.93 22.85
C LEU A 117 5.41 -10.80 21.96
N THR A 118 6.36 -11.08 21.04
CA THR A 118 6.83 -10.12 20.03
C THR A 118 6.55 -10.71 18.66
N PHE A 119 5.84 -9.94 17.82
CA PHE A 119 5.43 -10.35 16.49
C PHE A 119 6.36 -9.72 15.46
N GLY A 120 7.04 -10.53 14.66
CA GLY A 120 7.99 -10.07 13.66
C GLY A 120 7.57 -10.43 12.23
N GLU A 121 7.67 -9.48 11.32
CA GLU A 121 7.55 -9.72 9.88
C GLU A 121 8.89 -10.20 9.29
N VAL A 122 9.99 -9.70 9.84
CA VAL A 122 11.38 -10.04 9.45
C VAL A 122 12.19 -10.54 10.66
N PRO A 123 13.30 -11.25 10.44
CA PRO A 123 14.13 -11.78 11.52
C PRO A 123 14.57 -10.77 12.57
N ALA A 124 14.92 -9.55 12.15
CA ALA A 124 15.39 -8.50 13.05
C ALA A 124 14.33 -8.10 14.10
N ASP A 125 13.04 -8.14 13.76
CA ASP A 125 11.95 -7.78 14.67
C ASP A 125 11.90 -8.62 15.96
N VAL A 126 12.38 -9.86 15.91
CA VAL A 126 12.37 -10.80 17.05
C VAL A 126 13.78 -11.08 17.59
N ALA A 127 14.81 -10.58 16.89
CA ALA A 127 16.21 -10.73 17.30
C ALA A 127 16.70 -9.54 18.14
N GLU A 128 16.17 -8.34 17.92
CA GLU A 128 16.59 -7.10 18.56
C GLU A 128 15.45 -6.45 19.35
N PRO A 129 15.75 -5.56 20.29
CA PRO A 129 14.74 -4.71 20.93
C PRO A 129 14.04 -3.82 19.91
N LEU A 130 12.71 -3.80 19.95
CA LEU A 130 11.92 -2.95 19.06
C LEU A 130 12.06 -1.48 19.39
N ASP A 131 12.21 -0.65 18.36
CA ASP A 131 12.24 0.81 18.45
C ASP A 131 11.19 1.43 17.52
N ALA A 132 10.36 2.31 18.08
CA ALA A 132 9.28 2.98 17.34
C ALA A 132 9.77 4.17 16.47
N GLY A 133 11.04 4.58 16.61
CA GLY A 133 11.57 5.74 15.92
C GLY A 133 10.79 7.01 16.24
N THR A 134 10.24 7.66 15.20
CA THR A 134 9.42 8.88 15.36
C THR A 134 7.94 8.61 15.61
N LEU A 135 7.52 7.34 15.61
CA LEU A 135 6.13 6.93 15.79
C LEU A 135 5.80 6.71 17.29
N SER A 136 4.52 6.57 17.58
CA SER A 136 4.06 6.16 18.90
C SER A 136 4.49 4.71 19.22
N ARG A 137 4.98 4.48 20.44
CA ARG A 137 5.29 3.12 20.93
C ARG A 137 4.08 2.18 20.95
N ALA A 138 2.87 2.72 20.89
CA ALA A 138 1.65 1.94 20.75
C ALA A 138 1.57 1.13 19.44
N TRP A 139 2.42 1.45 18.45
CA TRP A 139 2.54 0.70 17.20
C TRP A 139 3.52 -0.47 17.27
N LEU A 140 4.29 -0.62 18.35
CA LEU A 140 5.18 -1.77 18.49
C LEU A 140 4.35 -3.06 18.54
N PRO A 141 4.76 -4.10 17.81
CA PRO A 141 4.01 -5.34 17.71
C PRO A 141 4.37 -6.31 18.85
N ASP A 142 4.21 -5.86 20.09
CA ASP A 142 4.42 -6.68 21.28
C ASP A 142 3.18 -6.65 22.21
N GLU A 143 3.03 -7.69 23.00
CA GLU A 143 1.98 -7.84 24.01
C GLU A 143 2.53 -8.41 25.30
N ILE A 144 2.00 -7.92 26.42
CA ILE A 144 2.17 -8.53 27.74
C ILE A 144 0.86 -9.20 28.12
N VAL A 145 0.91 -10.51 28.33
CA VAL A 145 -0.25 -11.33 28.68
C VAL A 145 -0.05 -11.95 30.05
N ASN A 146 -1.02 -11.79 30.95
CA ASN A 146 -1.07 -12.51 32.21
C ASN A 146 -2.17 -13.59 32.12
N VAL A 147 -1.83 -14.82 32.51
CA VAL A 147 -2.76 -15.96 32.53
C VAL A 147 -2.87 -16.46 33.96
N ASP A 148 -4.00 -16.15 34.62
CA ASP A 148 -4.20 -16.38 36.05
C ASP A 148 -4.47 -17.87 36.38
N PHE A 149 -5.09 -18.61 35.47
CA PHE A 149 -5.51 -20.00 35.72
C PHE A 149 -5.05 -20.92 34.60
N LEU A 150 -4.53 -22.08 34.96
CA LEU A 150 -4.11 -23.15 34.05
C LEU A 150 -4.87 -24.45 34.37
N PRO A 151 -5.20 -25.29 33.38
CA PRO A 151 -4.91 -25.11 31.94
C PRO A 151 -5.81 -24.06 31.29
N ARG A 152 -5.30 -23.37 30.26
CA ARG A 152 -6.04 -22.30 29.57
C ARG A 152 -5.77 -22.32 28.08
N GLN A 153 -6.85 -22.16 27.29
CA GLN A 153 -6.75 -21.75 25.90
C GLN A 153 -6.77 -20.22 25.83
N VAL A 154 -5.70 -19.64 25.29
CA VAL A 154 -5.55 -18.19 25.12
C VAL A 154 -5.79 -17.88 23.65
N ARG A 155 -6.62 -16.89 23.36
CA ARG A 155 -6.75 -16.23 22.05
C ARG A 155 -6.49 -14.75 22.29
N LEU A 156 -5.48 -14.20 21.59
CA LEU A 156 -5.18 -12.79 21.70
C LEU A 156 -6.27 -11.94 21.03
N PRO A 157 -6.68 -10.83 21.65
CA PRO A 157 -7.80 -10.02 21.14
C PRO A 157 -7.41 -9.15 19.95
N ARG A 158 -6.13 -8.83 19.78
CA ARG A 158 -5.63 -7.99 18.68
C ARG A 158 -5.23 -8.83 17.49
N ARG A 159 -5.40 -8.26 16.29
CA ARG A 159 -4.86 -8.78 15.05
C ARG A 159 -3.41 -8.29 14.88
N TYR A 160 -2.52 -9.18 14.43
CA TYR A 160 -1.12 -8.89 14.15
C TYR A 160 -0.78 -9.22 12.71
N ALA A 161 0.33 -8.65 12.25
CA ALA A 161 1.00 -9.00 11.01
C ALA A 161 2.38 -9.58 11.38
N PHE A 162 2.64 -10.83 10.99
CA PHE A 162 3.83 -11.54 11.43
C PHE A 162 4.12 -12.78 10.57
N ARG A 163 5.38 -13.14 10.55
CA ARG A 163 5.85 -14.47 10.20
C ARG A 163 6.43 -15.18 11.42
N TYR A 164 7.08 -14.42 12.29
CA TYR A 164 7.75 -14.90 13.49
C TYR A 164 7.03 -14.45 14.75
N VAL A 165 6.99 -15.32 15.76
CA VAL A 165 6.51 -14.96 17.10
C VAL A 165 7.55 -15.39 18.11
N LYS A 166 8.14 -14.42 18.82
CA LYS A 166 8.96 -14.68 20.01
C LYS A 166 8.06 -14.69 21.23
N VAL A 167 8.18 -15.73 22.05
CA VAL A 167 7.48 -15.86 23.33
C VAL A 167 8.55 -15.92 24.43
N GLU A 168 8.38 -15.08 25.44
CA GLU A 168 9.23 -14.99 26.61
C GLU A 168 8.38 -15.20 27.85
N VAL A 169 8.75 -16.15 28.71
CA VAL A 169 8.15 -16.30 30.05
C VAL A 169 8.82 -15.28 30.95
N ILE A 170 8.18 -14.12 31.13
CA ILE A 170 8.74 -13.04 31.96
C ILE A 170 8.86 -13.50 33.41
N ASP A 171 7.78 -14.13 33.89
CA ASP A 171 7.75 -14.66 35.26
C ASP A 171 6.63 -15.68 35.46
N THR A 172 6.85 -16.56 36.44
CA THR A 172 5.88 -17.49 37.02
C THR A 172 6.40 -17.96 38.38
N SER A 173 5.61 -18.76 39.12
CA SER A 173 6.06 -19.35 40.40
C SER A 173 7.18 -20.39 40.18
N PRO A 174 8.11 -20.54 41.13
CA PRO A 174 9.07 -21.63 41.13
C PRO A 174 8.44 -23.02 41.30
N ASN A 175 7.19 -23.10 41.80
CA ASN A 175 6.51 -24.35 42.13
C ASN A 175 5.98 -25.11 40.90
N PHE A 176 5.90 -24.46 39.73
CA PHE A 176 5.47 -25.12 38.50
C PHE A 176 6.24 -24.60 37.27
N ALA A 177 6.21 -25.39 36.20
CA ALA A 177 6.66 -25.01 34.88
C ALA A 177 5.47 -24.91 33.92
N VAL A 178 5.64 -24.19 32.84
CA VAL A 178 4.59 -23.98 31.84
C VAL A 178 4.86 -24.83 30.60
N ARG A 179 3.83 -25.49 30.10
CA ARG A 179 3.84 -26.20 28.81
C ARG A 179 2.96 -25.46 27.80
N PHE A 180 3.51 -25.20 26.63
CA PHE A 180 2.77 -24.67 25.49
C PHE A 180 2.27 -25.79 24.60
N GLY A 181 1.00 -25.71 24.17
CA GLY A 181 0.40 -26.62 23.21
C GLY A 181 -0.50 -25.90 22.22
N GLN A 182 -0.77 -26.54 21.08
CA GLN A 182 -1.70 -26.04 20.06
C GLN A 182 -1.50 -24.55 19.71
N VAL A 183 -0.25 -24.14 19.44
CA VAL A 183 0.02 -22.76 19.00
C VAL A 183 -0.38 -22.66 17.54
N GLU A 184 -1.31 -21.75 17.23
CA GLU A 184 -1.81 -21.54 15.88
C GLU A 184 -1.96 -20.06 15.58
N ALA A 185 -1.53 -19.64 14.40
CA ALA A 185 -1.98 -18.40 13.78
C ALA A 185 -3.39 -18.62 13.21
N LEU A 186 -4.21 -17.58 13.29
CA LEU A 186 -5.55 -17.53 12.72
C LEU A 186 -5.60 -16.44 11.64
N PRO A 187 -5.06 -16.72 10.43
CA PRO A 187 -5.08 -15.78 9.31
C PRO A 187 -6.50 -15.33 8.98
N VAL A 188 -6.66 -14.02 8.71
CA VAL A 188 -7.94 -13.44 8.27
C VAL A 188 -7.73 -12.61 7.00
N THR A 189 -8.64 -12.75 6.03
CA THR A 189 -8.61 -12.02 4.77
C THR A 189 -9.98 -11.97 4.11
N SER A 190 -10.19 -11.02 3.21
CA SER A 190 -11.33 -10.95 2.28
C SER A 190 -10.95 -11.33 0.85
N ALA A 191 -9.75 -11.86 0.63
CA ALA A 191 -9.24 -12.14 -0.72
C ALA A 191 -9.98 -13.27 -1.45
N GLY A 192 -10.64 -14.19 -0.70
CA GLY A 192 -11.22 -15.40 -1.27
C GLY A 192 -10.13 -16.38 -1.73
N SER A 193 -10.42 -17.10 -2.81
CA SER A 193 -9.50 -18.10 -3.35
C SER A 193 -8.27 -17.48 -4.02
N ASP A 194 -7.12 -18.11 -3.84
CA ASP A 194 -5.90 -17.69 -4.52
C ASP A 194 -6.04 -17.85 -6.04
N PRO A 195 -5.54 -16.90 -6.82
CA PRO A 195 -5.46 -17.05 -8.26
C PRO A 195 -4.48 -18.19 -8.61
N PRO A 196 -4.71 -18.91 -9.74
CA PRO A 196 -3.80 -19.97 -10.14
C PRO A 196 -2.37 -19.46 -10.31
N PRO A 197 -1.34 -20.27 -10.01
CA PRO A 197 0.05 -19.87 -10.18
C PRO A 197 0.35 -19.56 -11.66
N LEU A 198 1.37 -18.74 -11.88
CA LEU A 198 1.85 -18.49 -13.25
C LEU A 198 2.32 -19.81 -13.88
N PRO A 199 2.14 -20.00 -15.21
CA PRO A 199 2.56 -21.20 -15.90
C PRO A 199 4.05 -21.54 -15.69
N GLY A 200 4.41 -22.84 -15.69
CA GLY A 200 5.78 -23.31 -15.55
C GLY A 200 6.76 -22.82 -16.64
N SER A 201 6.24 -22.34 -17.77
CA SER A 201 7.01 -21.69 -18.83
C SER A 201 7.53 -20.30 -18.46
N VAL A 202 6.96 -19.67 -17.41
CA VAL A 202 7.47 -18.40 -16.88
C VAL A 202 8.70 -18.67 -16.01
N PRO A 203 9.79 -17.89 -16.16
CA PRO A 203 10.98 -18.02 -15.34
C PRO A 203 10.70 -18.08 -13.85
N GLU A 204 11.46 -18.91 -13.11
CA GLU A 204 11.26 -19.17 -11.67
C GLU A 204 11.30 -17.90 -10.83
N ASP A 205 12.26 -17.02 -11.13
CA ASP A 205 12.42 -15.73 -10.45
C ASP A 205 11.16 -14.85 -10.56
N LEU A 206 10.54 -14.80 -11.75
CA LEU A 206 9.29 -14.07 -11.96
C LEU A 206 8.08 -14.74 -11.30
N ARG A 207 8.04 -16.08 -11.27
CA ARG A 207 6.99 -16.83 -10.55
C ARG A 207 7.07 -16.57 -9.05
N ARG A 208 8.30 -16.52 -8.50
CA ARG A 208 8.50 -16.20 -7.09
C ARG A 208 8.13 -14.75 -6.76
N ILE A 209 8.49 -13.78 -7.61
CA ILE A 209 8.07 -12.38 -7.46
C ILE A 209 6.54 -12.27 -7.48
N ASP A 210 5.88 -12.97 -8.39
CA ASP A 210 4.41 -13.00 -8.46
C ASP A 210 3.77 -13.59 -7.20
N GLU A 211 4.28 -14.70 -6.68
CA GLU A 211 3.82 -15.33 -5.44
C GLU A 211 3.91 -14.35 -4.25
N VAL A 212 5.03 -13.66 -4.10
CA VAL A 212 5.24 -12.66 -3.05
C VAL A 212 4.28 -11.47 -3.22
N SER A 213 4.01 -11.05 -4.47
CA SER A 213 2.99 -10.03 -4.77
C SER A 213 1.60 -10.44 -4.30
N LEU A 214 1.21 -11.69 -4.59
CA LEU A 214 -0.09 -12.24 -4.18
C LEU A 214 -0.20 -12.33 -2.65
N ASN A 215 0.85 -12.81 -1.98
CA ASN A 215 0.88 -12.87 -0.52
C ASN A 215 0.70 -11.48 0.10
N THR A 216 1.42 -10.48 -0.45
CA THR A 216 1.36 -9.09 0.03
C THR A 216 -0.06 -8.53 -0.08
N LEU A 217 -0.69 -8.67 -1.27
CA LEU A 217 -2.03 -8.13 -1.47
C LEU A 217 -3.06 -8.87 -0.61
N ARG A 218 -3.02 -10.21 -0.55
CA ARG A 218 -3.95 -11.02 0.26
C ARG A 218 -3.95 -10.61 1.72
N ASP A 219 -2.77 -10.42 2.31
CA ASP A 219 -2.61 -10.10 3.72
C ASP A 219 -3.07 -8.67 4.05
N CYS A 220 -3.13 -7.78 3.04
CA CYS A 220 -3.68 -6.42 3.14
C CYS A 220 -5.17 -6.32 2.73
N MET A 221 -5.78 -7.38 2.16
CA MET A 221 -7.22 -7.44 1.84
C MET A 221 -8.01 -7.79 3.09
N GLN A 222 -8.46 -6.77 3.79
CA GLN A 222 -9.22 -6.88 5.04
C GLN A 222 -10.65 -6.36 4.82
N THR A 223 -11.25 -5.63 5.75
CA THR A 223 -12.53 -4.96 5.54
C THR A 223 -12.44 -3.78 4.57
N VAL A 224 -11.22 -3.34 4.30
CA VAL A 224 -10.79 -2.46 3.22
C VAL A 224 -9.46 -2.99 2.66
N PHE A 225 -8.95 -2.38 1.61
CA PHE A 225 -7.53 -2.53 1.26
C PHE A 225 -6.71 -1.71 2.26
N GLU A 226 -6.03 -2.40 3.18
CA GLU A 226 -5.10 -1.75 4.11
C GLU A 226 -3.77 -1.46 3.41
N ASP A 227 -3.11 -0.36 3.77
CA ASP A 227 -1.74 -0.03 3.33
C ASP A 227 -0.74 -1.09 3.79
N GLY A 228 -0.69 -1.33 5.11
CA GLY A 228 0.08 -2.37 5.75
C GLY A 228 -0.61 -2.89 7.03
N PRO A 229 -0.75 -4.21 7.20
CA PRO A 229 -1.52 -4.79 8.32
C PRO A 229 -0.79 -4.71 9.66
N ARG A 230 0.55 -4.50 9.67
CA ARG A 230 1.31 -4.21 10.88
C ARG A 230 0.96 -2.81 11.39
N ARG A 231 1.00 -1.81 10.51
CA ARG A 231 0.81 -0.39 10.68
C ARG A 231 0.58 0.23 9.28
N ASP A 232 -0.26 1.17 8.99
CA ASP A 232 -1.24 1.88 9.81
C ASP A 232 -2.60 1.18 9.89
N ARG A 233 -2.84 0.12 9.10
CA ARG A 233 -4.12 -0.62 8.98
C ARG A 233 -5.23 0.27 8.46
N ARG A 234 -4.92 1.14 7.49
CA ARG A 234 -5.82 2.18 6.97
C ARG A 234 -5.98 2.04 5.47
N LEU A 235 -7.09 2.54 5.01
CA LEU A 235 -7.33 2.72 3.59
C LEU A 235 -6.72 4.05 3.13
N TRP A 236 -5.61 3.99 2.36
CA TRP A 236 -4.97 5.13 1.74
C TRP A 236 -5.32 5.20 0.25
N ILE A 237 -5.69 6.40 -0.27
CA ILE A 237 -6.18 6.52 -1.65
C ILE A 237 -5.08 6.32 -2.69
N GLY A 238 -3.83 6.71 -2.42
CA GLY A 238 -2.71 6.47 -3.31
C GLY A 238 -2.38 4.98 -3.43
N ASP A 239 -2.41 4.27 -2.30
CA ASP A 239 -2.21 2.82 -2.21
C ASP A 239 -3.33 2.05 -2.92
N LEU A 240 -4.60 2.47 -2.69
CA LEU A 240 -5.78 1.81 -3.24
C LEU A 240 -5.69 1.62 -4.76
N ARG A 241 -5.18 2.61 -5.49
CA ARG A 241 -5.07 2.49 -6.94
C ARG A 241 -4.20 1.30 -7.35
N LEU A 242 -3.03 1.15 -6.73
CA LEU A 242 -2.08 0.09 -7.03
C LEU A 242 -2.61 -1.28 -6.60
N GLN A 243 -3.22 -1.34 -5.43
CA GLN A 243 -3.89 -2.53 -4.91
C GLN A 243 -5.05 -2.97 -5.82
N ALA A 244 -5.89 -2.03 -6.26
CA ALA A 244 -7.01 -2.29 -7.16
C ALA A 244 -6.54 -2.81 -8.52
N LEU A 245 -5.51 -2.20 -9.13
CA LEU A 245 -4.93 -2.67 -10.39
C LEU A 245 -4.44 -4.11 -10.27
N THR A 246 -3.79 -4.46 -9.16
CA THR A 246 -3.34 -5.83 -8.89
C THR A 246 -4.52 -6.75 -8.64
N ASN A 247 -5.53 -6.32 -7.86
CA ASN A 247 -6.75 -7.08 -7.61
C ASN A 247 -7.48 -7.46 -8.90
N TYR A 248 -7.63 -6.54 -9.86
CA TYR A 248 -8.29 -6.84 -11.14
C TYR A 248 -7.57 -7.92 -11.96
N ALA A 249 -6.27 -8.06 -11.79
CA ALA A 249 -5.46 -9.08 -12.46
C ALA A 249 -5.36 -10.40 -11.68
N THR A 250 -5.83 -10.43 -10.42
CA THR A 250 -5.60 -11.54 -9.48
C THR A 250 -6.88 -11.99 -8.78
N PHE A 251 -7.18 -11.48 -7.60
CA PHE A 251 -8.26 -11.95 -6.72
C PHE A 251 -9.66 -11.57 -7.20
N ARG A 252 -9.81 -10.48 -7.93
CA ARG A 252 -11.08 -10.03 -8.50
C ARG A 252 -12.17 -9.71 -7.46
N ASN A 253 -11.77 -9.32 -6.25
CA ASN A 253 -12.69 -8.80 -5.25
C ASN A 253 -13.04 -7.33 -5.59
N ASP A 254 -13.87 -7.15 -6.61
CA ASP A 254 -14.21 -5.84 -7.16
C ASP A 254 -15.17 -5.07 -6.22
N ASP A 255 -15.96 -5.77 -5.40
CA ASP A 255 -16.82 -5.18 -4.36
C ASP A 255 -15.99 -4.51 -3.25
N LEU A 256 -14.86 -5.07 -2.88
CA LEU A 256 -13.95 -4.43 -1.93
C LEU A 256 -13.39 -3.11 -2.48
N VAL A 257 -13.05 -3.05 -3.77
CA VAL A 257 -12.63 -1.79 -4.43
C VAL A 257 -13.78 -0.79 -4.40
N LYS A 258 -14.97 -1.21 -4.80
CA LYS A 258 -16.18 -0.37 -4.79
C LYS A 258 -16.45 0.20 -3.40
N ARG A 259 -16.41 -0.63 -2.36
CA ARG A 259 -16.50 -0.20 -0.97
C ARG A 259 -15.51 0.91 -0.65
N CYS A 260 -14.24 0.73 -0.99
CA CYS A 260 -13.18 1.70 -0.71
C CYS A 260 -13.43 3.05 -1.43
N LEU A 261 -13.88 3.03 -2.69
CA LEU A 261 -14.23 4.24 -3.44
C LEU A 261 -15.37 5.02 -2.77
N TYR A 262 -16.42 4.31 -2.32
CA TYR A 262 -17.55 4.92 -1.64
C TYR A 262 -17.20 5.46 -0.24
N LEU A 263 -16.27 4.83 0.48
CA LEU A 263 -15.76 5.35 1.75
C LEU A 263 -15.07 6.71 1.56
N PHE A 264 -14.23 6.87 0.54
CA PHE A 264 -13.63 8.18 0.24
C PHE A 264 -14.66 9.21 -0.18
N ALA A 265 -15.64 8.83 -1.00
CA ALA A 265 -16.70 9.73 -1.44
C ALA A 265 -17.58 10.20 -0.28
N GLY A 266 -17.90 9.32 0.66
CA GLY A 266 -18.76 9.59 1.80
C GLY A 266 -18.10 10.37 2.94
N LEU A 267 -16.76 10.50 2.94
CA LEU A 267 -15.98 11.09 4.03
C LEU A 267 -15.02 12.19 3.55
N PRO A 268 -15.48 13.18 2.76
CA PRO A 268 -14.60 14.26 2.32
C PRO A 268 -14.37 15.29 3.44
N ARG A 269 -13.40 16.18 3.22
CA ARG A 269 -13.27 17.43 3.97
C ARG A 269 -14.47 18.36 3.67
N GLU A 270 -14.68 19.38 4.49
CA GLU A 270 -15.79 20.34 4.32
C GLU A 270 -15.85 21.00 2.93
N ASP A 271 -14.70 21.23 2.29
CA ASP A 271 -14.62 21.78 0.93
C ASP A 271 -14.79 20.74 -0.18
N GLY A 272 -15.00 19.48 0.17
CA GLY A 272 -15.18 18.35 -0.74
C GLY A 272 -13.88 17.64 -1.16
N LEU A 273 -12.72 18.02 -0.61
CA LEU A 273 -11.47 17.29 -0.87
C LEU A 273 -11.53 15.92 -0.20
N VAL A 274 -11.20 14.86 -0.93
CA VAL A 274 -11.07 13.52 -0.35
C VAL A 274 -9.86 13.47 0.58
N ALA A 275 -10.00 12.76 1.71
CA ALA A 275 -8.89 12.54 2.63
C ALA A 275 -7.82 11.67 1.98
N ALA A 276 -6.57 11.78 2.44
CA ALA A 276 -5.52 10.87 2.02
C ALA A 276 -5.76 9.45 2.51
N CYS A 277 -6.37 9.31 3.71
CA CYS A 277 -6.73 8.01 4.28
C CYS A 277 -8.09 8.04 4.99
N VAL A 278 -8.68 6.86 5.13
CA VAL A 278 -9.94 6.61 5.85
C VAL A 278 -9.71 5.51 6.88
N TYR A 279 -10.28 5.68 8.07
CA TYR A 279 -10.41 4.64 9.09
C TYR A 279 -11.77 3.97 8.90
N ASP A 280 -11.82 2.65 8.76
CA ASP A 280 -13.09 1.92 8.65
C ASP A 280 -13.56 1.32 9.99
N GLN A 281 -12.69 1.28 11.00
CA GLN A 281 -12.95 0.73 12.33
C GLN A 281 -12.81 1.78 13.42
N PRO A 282 -13.64 1.73 14.50
CA PRO A 282 -14.81 0.86 14.71
C PRO A 282 -16.01 1.27 13.84
N LYS A 283 -15.96 2.44 13.22
CA LYS A 283 -16.89 2.97 12.22
C LYS A 283 -16.14 3.84 11.23
N PRO A 284 -16.66 4.02 10.01
CA PRO A 284 -16.02 4.87 9.02
C PRO A 284 -15.77 6.29 9.52
N LEU A 285 -14.53 6.76 9.38
CA LEU A 285 -14.10 8.09 9.82
C LEU A 285 -13.07 8.65 8.85
N CYS A 286 -13.23 9.93 8.49
CA CYS A 286 -12.27 10.68 7.69
C CYS A 286 -10.92 10.83 8.41
N GLY A 287 -9.83 10.52 7.73
CA GLY A 287 -8.49 10.85 8.17
C GLY A 287 -8.23 12.35 8.18
N ARG A 288 -7.20 12.78 8.90
CA ARG A 288 -6.82 14.19 9.02
C ARG A 288 -5.72 14.61 8.07
N GLN A 289 -5.16 13.66 7.32
CA GLN A 289 -4.16 13.91 6.30
C GLN A 289 -4.83 14.20 4.96
N TYR A 290 -4.30 15.20 4.26
CA TYR A 290 -4.74 15.59 2.92
C TYR A 290 -3.51 15.74 2.03
N ILE A 291 -3.45 14.93 0.98
CA ILE A 291 -2.34 14.85 0.05
C ILE A 291 -2.88 15.20 -1.34
N LEU A 292 -2.32 16.23 -1.96
CA LEU A 292 -2.92 16.83 -3.16
C LEU A 292 -2.85 15.89 -4.37
N ASP A 293 -1.71 15.26 -4.63
CA ASP A 293 -1.53 14.29 -5.71
C ASP A 293 -2.41 13.04 -5.49
N TYR A 294 -2.58 12.59 -4.25
CA TYR A 294 -3.47 11.48 -3.90
C TYR A 294 -4.94 11.79 -4.21
N ALA A 295 -5.41 13.02 -3.87
CA ALA A 295 -6.76 13.45 -4.18
C ALA A 295 -7.03 13.49 -5.69
N VAL A 296 -6.04 13.91 -6.48
CA VAL A 296 -6.10 13.90 -7.96
C VAL A 296 -6.23 12.47 -8.48
N LEU A 297 -5.52 11.50 -7.89
CA LEU A 297 -5.54 10.10 -8.32
C LEU A 297 -6.86 9.38 -8.00
N TYR A 298 -7.74 9.94 -7.16
CA TYR A 298 -9.06 9.36 -6.91
C TYR A 298 -9.85 9.16 -8.20
N GLY A 299 -9.86 10.16 -9.10
CA GLY A 299 -10.54 10.05 -10.38
C GLY A 299 -9.98 8.95 -11.29
N ALA A 300 -8.66 8.77 -11.27
CA ALA A 300 -8.00 7.68 -11.99
C ALA A 300 -8.42 6.30 -11.43
N THR A 301 -8.52 6.18 -10.10
CA THR A 301 -8.93 4.93 -9.43
C THR A 301 -10.38 4.57 -9.76
N VAL A 302 -11.30 5.56 -9.80
CA VAL A 302 -12.68 5.35 -10.24
C VAL A 302 -12.73 4.90 -11.71
N LEU A 303 -11.95 5.51 -12.59
CA LEU A 303 -11.91 5.12 -14.00
C LEU A 303 -11.33 3.70 -14.18
N ASP A 304 -10.27 3.36 -13.46
CA ASP A 304 -9.68 2.01 -13.49
C ASP A 304 -10.71 0.95 -13.03
N TYR A 305 -11.52 1.27 -12.00
CA TYR A 305 -12.63 0.41 -11.55
C TYR A 305 -13.66 0.22 -12.68
N VAL A 306 -14.09 1.29 -13.33
CA VAL A 306 -15.07 1.22 -14.42
C VAL A 306 -14.54 0.43 -15.61
N ARG A 307 -13.27 0.60 -15.96
CA ARG A 307 -12.61 -0.17 -17.03
C ARG A 307 -12.54 -1.67 -16.72
N ALA A 308 -12.34 -2.02 -15.46
CA ALA A 308 -12.22 -3.41 -15.01
C ALA A 308 -13.59 -4.12 -14.92
N THR A 309 -14.64 -3.40 -14.49
CA THR A 309 -15.95 -3.97 -14.16
C THR A 309 -17.06 -3.65 -15.16
N GLY A 310 -16.92 -2.56 -15.93
CA GLY A 310 -17.99 -2.03 -16.79
C GLY A 310 -19.07 -1.25 -16.02
N ASP A 311 -18.92 -1.01 -14.73
CA ASP A 311 -19.91 -0.34 -13.86
C ASP A 311 -19.99 1.17 -14.10
N LYS A 312 -20.67 1.56 -15.19
CA LYS A 312 -20.93 2.97 -15.54
C LYS A 312 -21.87 3.68 -14.55
N ALA A 313 -22.65 2.94 -13.78
CA ALA A 313 -23.53 3.53 -12.76
C ALA A 313 -22.70 4.17 -11.65
N THR A 314 -21.69 3.47 -11.15
CA THR A 314 -20.72 3.99 -10.19
C THR A 314 -19.96 5.20 -10.74
N ALA A 315 -19.60 5.21 -12.05
CA ALA A 315 -18.99 6.38 -12.68
C ALA A 315 -19.88 7.64 -12.54
N ARG A 316 -21.15 7.53 -12.90
CA ARG A 316 -22.12 8.64 -12.81
C ARG A 316 -22.33 9.10 -11.36
N GLU A 317 -22.45 8.15 -10.44
CA GLU A 317 -22.69 8.44 -9.03
C GLU A 317 -21.51 9.17 -8.36
N LEU A 318 -20.27 8.77 -8.67
CA LEU A 318 -19.06 9.33 -8.08
C LEU A 318 -18.46 10.49 -8.88
N TRP A 319 -19.00 10.81 -10.06
CA TRP A 319 -18.53 11.93 -10.88
C TRP A 319 -18.45 13.28 -10.13
N PRO A 320 -19.46 13.70 -9.34
CA PRO A 320 -19.38 14.95 -8.59
C PRO A 320 -18.18 15.03 -7.65
N VAL A 321 -17.77 13.90 -7.06
CA VAL A 321 -16.60 13.83 -6.18
C VAL A 321 -15.32 14.00 -7.01
N VAL A 322 -15.19 13.29 -8.14
CA VAL A 322 -14.04 13.40 -9.04
C VAL A 322 -13.89 14.82 -9.58
N ARG A 323 -14.97 15.40 -10.09
CA ARG A 323 -14.99 16.80 -10.55
C ARG A 323 -14.49 17.75 -9.47
N ARG A 324 -14.94 17.55 -8.22
CA ARG A 324 -14.53 18.40 -7.10
C ARG A 324 -13.02 18.34 -6.82
N GLN A 325 -12.38 17.17 -6.93
CA GLN A 325 -10.93 17.07 -6.78
C GLN A 325 -10.21 17.89 -7.85
N MET A 326 -10.69 17.79 -9.10
CA MET A 326 -10.08 18.52 -10.22
C MET A 326 -10.30 20.04 -10.12
N GLU A 327 -11.44 20.49 -9.58
CA GLU A 327 -11.70 21.90 -9.28
C GLU A 327 -10.74 22.43 -8.21
N ILE A 328 -10.54 21.68 -7.12
CA ILE A 328 -9.67 22.10 -6.01
C ILE A 328 -8.22 22.16 -6.48
N ALA A 329 -7.69 21.08 -7.06
CA ALA A 329 -6.31 21.02 -7.53
C ALA A 329 -6.04 22.01 -8.68
N GLY A 330 -7.04 22.24 -9.53
CA GLY A 330 -6.94 23.17 -10.65
C GLY A 330 -6.82 24.64 -10.27
N ARG A 331 -7.09 25.01 -9.02
CA ARG A 331 -6.87 26.38 -8.51
C ARG A 331 -5.39 26.74 -8.40
N PHE A 332 -4.54 25.73 -8.34
CA PHE A 332 -3.08 25.88 -8.26
C PHE A 332 -2.39 25.88 -9.63
N VAL A 333 -3.15 26.01 -10.71
CA VAL A 333 -2.64 26.22 -12.07
C VAL A 333 -2.72 27.72 -12.38
N ASN A 334 -1.57 28.34 -12.69
CA ASN A 334 -1.49 29.77 -13.00
C ASN A 334 -2.01 30.10 -14.41
N GLY A 335 -1.94 31.39 -14.80
CA GLY A 335 -2.38 31.87 -16.11
C GLY A 335 -1.60 31.26 -17.27
N ASP A 336 -0.35 30.87 -17.05
CA ASP A 336 0.52 30.25 -18.05
C ASP A 336 0.25 28.73 -18.22
N GLY A 337 -0.67 28.18 -17.42
CA GLY A 337 -1.01 26.74 -17.45
C GLY A 337 -0.07 25.86 -16.64
N LEU A 338 0.76 26.42 -15.77
CA LEU A 338 1.70 25.69 -14.92
C LEU A 338 1.16 25.52 -13.51
N PHE A 339 1.38 24.35 -12.93
CA PHE A 339 1.16 24.13 -11.51
C PHE A 339 2.14 24.97 -10.69
N VAL A 340 1.63 25.67 -9.69
CA VAL A 340 2.40 26.44 -8.71
C VAL A 340 2.09 25.85 -7.34
N ASP A 341 3.14 25.41 -6.63
CA ASP A 341 2.99 24.92 -5.27
C ASP A 341 2.43 26.04 -4.37
N PRO A 342 1.23 25.89 -3.80
CA PRO A 342 0.64 26.92 -2.95
C PRO A 342 1.33 27.06 -1.59
N GLY A 343 2.23 26.14 -1.26
CA GLY A 343 2.83 26.03 0.07
C GLY A 343 1.84 25.51 1.11
N GLY A 344 2.34 24.82 2.12
CA GLY A 344 1.53 24.30 3.22
C GLY A 344 0.64 23.10 2.88
N TRP A 345 0.68 22.61 1.64
CA TRP A 345 0.04 21.37 1.22
C TRP A 345 1.04 20.22 1.21
N TRP A 346 0.58 19.05 1.59
CA TRP A 346 1.37 17.85 1.41
C TRP A 346 1.22 17.36 -0.04
N ILE A 347 2.36 17.32 -0.76
CA ILE A 347 2.52 16.69 -2.07
C ILE A 347 3.47 15.52 -1.85
N PHE A 348 2.99 14.30 -2.02
CA PHE A 348 3.75 13.11 -1.68
C PHE A 348 4.75 12.72 -2.78
N ILE A 349 4.27 12.37 -3.94
CA ILE A 349 5.02 11.81 -5.09
C ILE A 349 5.89 10.60 -4.70
N ASP A 350 6.71 10.72 -3.65
CA ASP A 350 7.58 9.66 -3.12
C ASP A 350 8.19 10.02 -1.77
N TRP A 351 8.66 9.03 -1.01
CA TRP A 351 9.48 9.19 0.20
C TRP A 351 10.94 9.55 -0.16
N ARG A 352 11.16 10.75 -0.69
CA ARG A 352 12.48 11.35 -0.94
C ARG A 352 12.45 12.82 -0.58
N ASP A 353 13.14 13.18 0.50
CA ASP A 353 13.14 14.56 1.02
C ASP A 353 13.77 15.53 0.03
N GLU A 354 14.81 15.07 -0.69
CA GLU A 354 15.52 15.83 -1.71
C GLU A 354 14.76 16.03 -3.02
N LEU A 355 13.61 15.37 -3.19
CA LEU A 355 12.84 15.43 -4.44
C LEU A 355 12.18 16.80 -4.62
N GLU A 356 12.51 17.49 -5.70
CA GLU A 356 11.79 18.66 -6.18
C GLU A 356 10.52 18.18 -6.94
N ARG A 357 9.33 18.54 -6.44
CA ARG A 357 8.06 17.92 -6.81
C ARG A 357 7.24 18.67 -7.85
N THR A 358 7.60 19.92 -8.20
CA THR A 358 6.75 20.80 -9.02
C THR A 358 6.40 20.21 -10.38
N ALA A 359 7.40 19.74 -11.14
CA ALA A 359 7.16 19.17 -12.46
C ALA A 359 6.41 17.83 -12.39
N ALA A 360 6.72 16.98 -11.39
CA ALA A 360 6.02 15.73 -11.16
C ALA A 360 4.55 15.98 -10.76
N MET A 361 4.28 16.92 -9.86
CA MET A 361 2.91 17.29 -9.46
C MET A 361 2.12 17.90 -10.62
N HIS A 362 2.76 18.76 -11.43
CA HIS A 362 2.13 19.26 -12.67
C HIS A 362 1.68 18.10 -13.56
N ALA A 363 2.55 17.12 -13.75
CA ALA A 363 2.25 15.96 -14.59
C ALA A 363 1.19 15.05 -13.97
N VAL A 364 1.17 14.84 -12.64
CA VAL A 364 0.09 14.12 -11.94
C VAL A 364 -1.25 14.82 -12.13
N LEU A 365 -1.29 16.15 -12.01
CA LEU A 365 -2.52 16.91 -12.22
C LEU A 365 -3.00 16.81 -13.67
N LEU A 366 -2.09 16.89 -14.63
CA LEU A 366 -2.40 16.73 -16.06
C LEU A 366 -2.89 15.31 -16.38
N PHE A 367 -2.25 14.28 -15.80
CA PHE A 367 -2.74 12.90 -15.86
C PHE A 367 -4.15 12.79 -15.28
N GLY A 368 -4.41 13.39 -14.11
CA GLY A 368 -5.72 13.44 -13.48
C GLY A 368 -6.79 14.05 -14.41
N TYR A 369 -6.49 15.16 -15.08
CA TYR A 369 -7.41 15.75 -16.06
C TYR A 369 -7.70 14.82 -17.25
N ARG A 370 -6.70 14.07 -17.74
CA ARG A 370 -6.91 13.08 -18.81
C ARG A 370 -7.83 11.95 -18.36
N GLN A 371 -7.63 11.43 -17.14
CA GLN A 371 -8.50 10.39 -16.59
C GLN A 371 -9.91 10.93 -16.31
N ALA A 372 -10.03 12.14 -15.76
CA ALA A 372 -11.30 12.80 -15.51
C ALA A 372 -12.07 13.12 -16.80
N LEU A 373 -11.38 13.50 -17.89
CA LEU A 373 -12.00 13.69 -19.22
C LEU A 373 -12.66 12.41 -19.72
N GLU A 374 -11.96 11.29 -19.64
CA GLU A 374 -12.52 10.01 -20.08
C GLU A 374 -13.68 9.58 -19.17
N LEU A 375 -13.54 9.73 -17.85
CA LEU A 375 -14.60 9.41 -16.91
C LEU A 375 -15.83 10.30 -17.10
N ALA A 376 -15.66 11.61 -17.41
CA ALA A 376 -16.74 12.53 -17.74
C ALA A 376 -17.56 12.03 -18.93
N ARG A 377 -16.90 11.58 -19.99
CA ARG A 377 -17.58 10.98 -21.15
C ARG A 377 -18.36 9.73 -20.77
N VAL A 378 -17.79 8.86 -19.94
CA VAL A 378 -18.49 7.66 -19.44
C VAL A 378 -19.69 8.02 -18.58
N ALA A 379 -19.60 9.09 -17.80
CA ALA A 379 -20.67 9.60 -16.95
C ALA A 379 -21.75 10.38 -17.73
N GLY A 380 -21.46 10.82 -18.96
CA GLY A 380 -22.36 11.63 -19.80
C GLY A 380 -22.21 13.13 -19.57
N GLU A 381 -21.08 13.60 -19.03
CA GLU A 381 -20.80 14.98 -18.62
C GLU A 381 -19.98 15.71 -19.70
N GLU A 382 -20.55 15.89 -20.88
CA GLU A 382 -19.88 16.42 -22.08
C GLU A 382 -19.33 17.84 -21.89
N ARG A 383 -19.99 18.69 -21.09
CA ARG A 383 -19.53 20.05 -20.80
C ARG A 383 -18.20 20.03 -20.04
N ASP A 384 -18.09 19.17 -19.02
CA ASP A 384 -16.88 19.02 -18.24
C ASP A 384 -15.77 18.39 -19.09
N ALA A 385 -16.09 17.38 -19.90
CA ALA A 385 -15.16 16.77 -20.84
C ALA A 385 -14.55 17.79 -21.80
N SER A 386 -15.38 18.69 -22.39
CA SER A 386 -14.92 19.76 -23.28
C SER A 386 -14.01 20.76 -22.57
N ALA A 387 -14.37 21.16 -21.33
CA ALA A 387 -13.57 22.07 -20.52
C ALA A 387 -12.19 21.48 -20.16
N TYR A 388 -12.16 20.17 -19.85
CA TYR A 388 -10.91 19.48 -19.55
C TYR A 388 -10.03 19.33 -20.79
N ALA A 389 -10.57 19.08 -21.97
CA ALA A 389 -9.81 18.99 -23.21
C ALA A 389 -8.96 20.25 -23.46
N GLY A 390 -9.59 21.45 -23.41
CA GLY A 390 -8.86 22.70 -23.56
C GLY A 390 -7.83 22.98 -22.48
N ARG A 391 -8.10 22.54 -21.23
CA ARG A 391 -7.14 22.65 -20.13
C ARG A 391 -5.93 21.73 -20.33
N ILE A 392 -6.14 20.50 -20.76
CA ILE A 392 -5.10 19.53 -21.08
C ILE A 392 -4.15 20.07 -22.15
N GLU A 393 -4.68 20.66 -23.23
CA GLU A 393 -3.85 21.25 -24.28
C GLU A 393 -2.95 22.35 -23.76
N ARG A 394 -3.50 23.32 -23.03
CA ARG A 394 -2.72 24.41 -22.42
C ARG A 394 -1.65 23.92 -21.46
N MET A 395 -2.02 23.01 -20.53
CA MET A 395 -1.08 22.47 -19.55
C MET A 395 0.01 21.61 -20.19
N THR A 396 -0.31 20.88 -21.27
CA THR A 396 0.68 20.10 -22.02
C THR A 396 1.70 21.01 -22.70
N ALA A 397 1.24 22.07 -23.36
CA ALA A 397 2.12 23.07 -24.01
C ALA A 397 3.02 23.76 -22.97
N ALA A 398 2.45 24.19 -21.85
CA ALA A 398 3.18 24.80 -20.75
C ALA A 398 4.26 23.88 -20.17
N ALA A 399 3.93 22.60 -19.93
CA ALA A 399 4.88 21.61 -19.44
C ALA A 399 6.05 21.40 -20.40
N ARG A 400 5.77 21.29 -21.69
CA ARG A 400 6.84 21.15 -22.72
C ARG A 400 7.76 22.36 -22.75
N SER A 401 7.21 23.56 -22.64
CA SER A 401 8.01 24.80 -22.61
C SER A 401 8.86 24.92 -21.35
N ALA A 402 8.27 24.64 -20.15
CA ALA A 402 8.92 24.91 -18.88
C ALA A 402 9.88 23.81 -18.41
N PHE A 403 9.51 22.55 -18.64
CA PHE A 403 10.21 21.43 -18.01
C PHE A 403 11.08 20.62 -18.97
N ARG A 404 10.92 20.74 -20.29
CA ARG A 404 11.76 19.99 -21.23
C ARG A 404 13.17 20.58 -21.31
N ASP A 405 14.15 19.70 -21.26
CA ASP A 405 15.56 19.99 -21.55
C ASP A 405 15.97 19.23 -22.83
N PRO A 406 15.96 19.88 -24.01
CA PRO A 406 16.24 19.20 -25.26
C PRO A 406 17.69 18.69 -25.35
N ALA A 407 18.65 19.41 -24.74
CA ALA A 407 20.05 19.03 -24.76
C ALA A 407 20.34 17.74 -23.98
N ARG A 408 19.67 17.59 -22.83
CA ARG A 408 19.75 16.36 -22.00
C ARG A 408 18.76 15.28 -22.42
N ARG A 409 17.79 15.59 -23.29
CA ARG A 409 16.64 14.74 -23.65
C ARG A 409 15.82 14.30 -22.44
N LEU A 410 15.71 15.17 -21.43
CA LEU A 410 15.05 14.91 -20.15
C LEU A 410 14.01 15.99 -19.84
N PHE A 411 13.21 15.72 -18.84
CA PHE A 411 12.40 16.73 -18.15
C PHE A 411 13.06 17.07 -16.82
N VAL A 412 12.98 18.32 -16.42
CA VAL A 412 13.64 18.87 -15.22
C VAL A 412 12.63 19.60 -14.36
N SER A 413 12.92 19.73 -13.08
CA SER A 413 12.03 20.37 -12.11
C SER A 413 12.74 21.48 -11.34
N GLY A 414 11.98 22.53 -11.01
CA GLY A 414 12.42 23.63 -10.18
C GLY A 414 13.53 24.51 -10.78
N LYS A 415 13.93 25.51 -10.00
CA LYS A 415 14.97 26.47 -10.41
C LYS A 415 16.34 25.81 -10.59
N ALA A 416 16.64 24.80 -9.79
CA ALA A 416 17.88 24.03 -9.88
C ALA A 416 17.89 23.02 -11.04
N ARG A 417 16.82 22.94 -11.83
CA ARG A 417 16.66 22.00 -12.96
C ARG A 417 16.98 20.56 -12.56
N GLN A 418 16.46 20.14 -11.39
CA GLN A 418 16.66 18.81 -10.86
C GLN A 418 16.16 17.74 -11.83
N VAL A 419 16.90 16.66 -11.96
CA VAL A 419 16.51 15.46 -12.70
C VAL A 419 16.07 14.39 -11.71
N SER A 420 14.89 13.81 -11.93
CA SER A 420 14.37 12.70 -11.13
C SER A 420 13.65 11.68 -12.00
N TRP A 421 13.62 10.43 -11.54
CA TRP A 421 12.85 9.37 -12.18
C TRP A 421 11.34 9.67 -12.11
N ALA A 422 10.90 10.29 -11.01
CA ALA A 422 9.52 10.72 -10.83
C ALA A 422 9.05 11.64 -11.96
N THR A 423 9.82 12.67 -12.25
CA THR A 423 9.49 13.63 -13.31
C THR A 423 9.36 12.92 -14.67
N GLN A 424 10.31 12.04 -15.03
CA GLN A 424 10.24 11.35 -16.33
C GLN A 424 9.00 10.45 -16.42
N ALA A 425 8.77 9.60 -15.42
CA ALA A 425 7.63 8.69 -15.40
C ALA A 425 6.29 9.43 -15.49
N TRP A 426 6.11 10.48 -14.68
CA TRP A 426 4.87 11.24 -14.70
C TRP A 426 4.66 12.05 -15.97
N MET A 427 5.73 12.57 -16.62
CA MET A 427 5.61 13.24 -17.92
C MET A 427 5.17 12.28 -19.03
N VAL A 428 5.54 10.99 -18.94
CA VAL A 428 5.01 9.95 -19.84
C VAL A 428 3.52 9.71 -19.56
N HIS A 429 3.13 9.48 -18.30
CA HIS A 429 1.72 9.24 -17.94
C HIS A 429 0.81 10.42 -18.28
N ALA A 430 1.32 11.63 -18.12
CA ALA A 430 0.61 12.85 -18.48
C ALA A 430 0.49 13.06 -20.01
N GLY A 431 1.18 12.26 -20.84
CA GLY A 431 1.21 12.44 -22.29
C GLY A 431 1.88 13.75 -22.72
N VAL A 432 2.82 14.28 -21.91
CA VAL A 432 3.68 15.41 -22.26
C VAL A 432 4.81 14.94 -23.16
N ALA A 433 5.42 13.80 -22.85
CA ALA A 433 6.37 13.10 -23.68
C ALA A 433 5.65 12.25 -24.74
N THR A 434 6.14 12.22 -25.98
CA THR A 434 5.75 11.18 -26.94
C THR A 434 6.32 9.84 -26.48
N LYS A 435 5.93 8.75 -27.11
CA LYS A 435 6.43 7.40 -26.78
C LYS A 435 7.96 7.32 -26.90
N GLU A 436 8.50 7.89 -27.96
CA GLU A 436 9.92 7.92 -28.28
C GLU A 436 10.68 8.83 -27.28
N GLU A 437 10.17 10.05 -27.06
CA GLU A 437 10.73 10.99 -26.10
C GLU A 437 10.75 10.41 -24.68
N GLY A 438 9.67 9.70 -24.29
CA GLY A 438 9.55 9.03 -23.00
C GLY A 438 10.57 7.90 -22.84
N ALA A 439 10.74 7.05 -23.87
CA ALA A 439 11.75 6.00 -23.85
C ALA A 439 13.18 6.57 -23.73
N ASP A 440 13.48 7.65 -24.48
CA ASP A 440 14.77 8.32 -24.39
C ASP A 440 15.01 8.93 -23.00
N ALA A 441 14.00 9.63 -22.45
CA ALA A 441 14.08 10.25 -21.13
C ALA A 441 14.25 9.21 -20.01
N LEU A 442 13.50 8.11 -20.06
CA LEU A 442 13.64 7.02 -19.09
C LEU A 442 15.02 6.37 -19.17
N ARG A 443 15.55 6.09 -20.37
CA ARG A 443 16.91 5.55 -20.51
C ARG A 443 17.99 6.54 -20.06
N ALA A 444 17.79 7.82 -20.33
CA ALA A 444 18.74 8.87 -19.93
C ALA A 444 18.77 9.05 -18.41
N VAL A 445 17.60 9.10 -17.75
CA VAL A 445 17.54 9.28 -16.29
C VAL A 445 18.11 8.08 -15.54
N MET A 446 17.95 6.86 -16.05
CA MET A 446 18.53 5.65 -15.45
C MET A 446 20.07 5.67 -15.44
N LYS A 447 20.69 6.37 -16.39
CA LYS A 447 22.15 6.53 -16.51
C LYS A 447 22.68 7.76 -15.79
N ALA A 448 21.82 8.72 -15.47
CA ALA A 448 22.23 9.99 -14.86
C ALA A 448 22.60 9.77 -13.37
N ARG A 449 23.85 10.10 -13.02
CA ARG A 449 24.37 9.93 -11.65
C ARG A 449 23.77 10.94 -10.66
N ASP A 450 23.35 12.10 -11.16
CA ASP A 450 22.75 13.21 -10.42
C ASP A 450 21.23 13.09 -10.29
N ALA A 451 20.63 12.03 -10.85
CA ALA A 451 19.20 11.85 -10.82
C ALA A 451 18.70 11.32 -9.47
N VAL A 452 17.64 11.94 -8.94
CA VAL A 452 16.91 11.42 -7.77
C VAL A 452 16.17 10.15 -8.16
N ARG A 453 16.53 9.04 -7.50
CA ARG A 453 15.91 7.73 -7.71
C ARG A 453 14.67 7.55 -6.85
N PRO A 454 13.76 6.63 -7.22
CA PRO A 454 12.63 6.29 -6.36
C PRO A 454 13.08 5.79 -4.98
N GLY A 455 12.33 6.15 -3.93
CA GLY A 455 12.51 5.66 -2.56
C GLY A 455 11.57 4.53 -2.20
N THR A 456 10.48 4.38 -2.96
CA THR A 456 9.42 3.44 -2.63
C THR A 456 9.00 2.59 -3.82
N PRO A 457 8.50 1.37 -3.57
CA PRO A 457 7.82 0.55 -4.58
C PRO A 457 6.64 1.27 -5.25
N TYR A 458 5.99 2.20 -4.53
CA TYR A 458 4.94 3.06 -5.07
C TYR A 458 5.39 3.81 -6.33
N LEU A 459 6.51 4.54 -6.25
CA LEU A 459 7.02 5.27 -7.42
C LEU A 459 7.62 4.32 -8.46
N TYR A 460 8.25 3.21 -8.05
CA TYR A 460 8.72 2.20 -9.00
C TYR A 460 7.60 1.61 -9.85
N HIS A 461 6.37 1.46 -9.31
CA HIS A 461 5.20 1.10 -10.11
C HIS A 461 4.99 2.05 -11.28
N TYR A 462 4.97 3.36 -11.04
CA TYR A 462 4.76 4.35 -12.10
C TYR A 462 5.91 4.39 -13.10
N VAL A 463 7.14 4.11 -12.66
CA VAL A 463 8.30 4.00 -13.57
C VAL A 463 8.15 2.78 -14.50
N VAL A 464 7.81 1.61 -13.95
CA VAL A 464 7.59 0.38 -14.75
C VAL A 464 6.43 0.57 -15.73
N ASP A 465 5.30 1.13 -15.28
CA ASP A 465 4.15 1.38 -16.16
C ASP A 465 4.47 2.39 -17.27
N ALA A 466 5.26 3.44 -16.98
CA ALA A 466 5.76 4.38 -17.97
C ALA A 466 6.69 3.70 -18.99
N MET A 467 7.59 2.82 -18.55
CA MET A 467 8.43 2.01 -19.44
C MET A 467 7.57 1.17 -20.38
N LEU A 468 6.55 0.52 -19.87
CA LEU A 468 5.62 -0.29 -20.68
C LEU A 468 4.83 0.56 -21.67
N ALA A 469 4.37 1.75 -21.27
CA ALA A 469 3.72 2.70 -22.16
C ALA A 469 4.64 3.15 -23.32
N CYS A 470 5.94 3.23 -23.07
CA CYS A 470 6.97 3.54 -24.06
C CYS A 470 7.49 2.31 -24.85
N GLY A 471 6.96 1.10 -24.57
CA GLY A 471 7.35 -0.14 -25.25
C GLY A 471 8.67 -0.77 -24.77
N MET A 472 9.20 -0.32 -23.64
CA MET A 472 10.47 -0.78 -23.04
C MET A 472 10.25 -2.04 -22.19
N LYS A 473 9.79 -3.14 -22.81
CA LYS A 473 9.39 -4.36 -22.06
C LYS A 473 10.55 -5.03 -21.35
N ASP A 474 11.69 -5.13 -21.99
CA ASP A 474 12.86 -5.82 -21.44
C ASP A 474 13.47 -5.03 -20.29
N GLU A 475 13.55 -3.70 -20.43
CA GLU A 475 14.00 -2.82 -19.35
C GLU A 475 13.03 -2.84 -18.15
N ALA A 476 11.72 -2.89 -18.42
CA ALA A 476 10.69 -3.02 -17.37
C ALA A 476 10.84 -4.35 -16.61
N LEU A 477 11.00 -5.48 -17.31
CA LEU A 477 11.28 -6.79 -16.70
C LEU A 477 12.60 -6.78 -15.92
N GLY A 478 13.64 -6.17 -16.47
CA GLY A 478 14.93 -5.98 -15.78
C GLY A 478 14.77 -5.22 -14.48
N LEU A 479 13.97 -4.15 -14.48
CA LEU A 479 13.70 -3.36 -13.27
C LEU A 479 12.88 -4.14 -12.23
N ILE A 480 11.86 -4.89 -12.66
CA ILE A 480 11.09 -5.77 -11.76
C ILE A 480 12.02 -6.80 -11.09
N ARG A 481 12.89 -7.46 -11.86
CA ARG A 481 13.85 -8.43 -11.33
C ARG A 481 14.83 -7.80 -10.35
N SER A 482 15.43 -6.66 -10.71
CA SER A 482 16.44 -6.04 -9.87
C SER A 482 15.87 -5.45 -8.58
N TYR A 483 14.66 -4.87 -8.61
CA TYR A 483 14.09 -4.20 -7.45
C TYR A 483 13.27 -5.17 -6.57
N TRP A 484 12.18 -5.74 -7.10
CA TRP A 484 11.35 -6.68 -6.33
C TRP A 484 12.04 -8.03 -6.15
N GLY A 485 12.76 -8.51 -7.16
CA GLY A 485 13.61 -9.70 -7.01
C GLY A 485 14.69 -9.51 -5.94
N GLY A 486 15.27 -8.31 -5.83
CA GLY A 486 16.20 -7.97 -4.75
C GLY A 486 15.57 -8.09 -3.36
N MET A 487 14.29 -7.70 -3.16
CA MET A 487 13.57 -7.94 -1.91
C MET A 487 13.38 -9.46 -1.65
N VAL A 488 13.04 -10.24 -2.70
CA VAL A 488 12.90 -11.71 -2.58
C VAL A 488 14.22 -12.35 -2.16
N GLU A 489 15.35 -11.96 -2.77
CA GLU A 489 16.69 -12.42 -2.42
C GLU A 489 17.10 -12.03 -0.99
N ALA A 490 16.61 -10.86 -0.54
CA ALA A 490 16.79 -10.39 0.84
C ALA A 490 15.88 -11.12 1.85
N GLY A 491 15.03 -12.06 1.39
CA GLY A 491 14.19 -12.92 2.23
C GLY A 491 12.73 -12.49 2.36
N ALA A 492 12.26 -11.56 1.53
CA ALA A 492 10.86 -11.13 1.53
C ALA A 492 9.93 -12.29 1.11
N ASP A 493 8.91 -12.55 1.91
CA ASP A 493 7.74 -13.37 1.58
C ASP A 493 6.46 -12.54 1.44
N THR A 494 6.56 -11.25 1.75
CA THR A 494 5.67 -10.14 1.39
C THR A 494 6.53 -8.93 1.01
N PHE A 495 6.06 -8.05 0.12
CA PHE A 495 6.81 -6.87 -0.29
C PHE A 495 6.65 -5.70 0.69
N TRP A 496 7.69 -4.88 0.77
CA TRP A 496 7.94 -3.91 1.83
C TRP A 496 7.47 -2.49 1.46
N GLU A 497 7.26 -1.67 2.47
CA GLU A 497 6.89 -0.26 2.36
C GLU A 497 7.97 0.57 1.66
N VAL A 498 9.21 0.37 2.06
CA VAL A 498 10.40 1.01 1.49
C VAL A 498 11.50 -0.02 1.28
N TYR A 499 12.28 0.17 0.22
CA TYR A 499 13.46 -0.66 -0.04
C TYR A 499 14.47 0.12 -0.87
N ASP A 500 15.69 0.19 -0.38
CA ASP A 500 16.84 0.72 -1.12
C ASP A 500 18.00 -0.27 -0.98
N PRO A 501 18.42 -0.95 -2.06
CA PRO A 501 19.54 -1.89 -2.01
C PRO A 501 20.85 -1.27 -1.52
N ALA A 502 21.03 0.04 -1.74
CA ALA A 502 22.23 0.77 -1.30
C ALA A 502 22.13 1.24 0.16
N ASN A 503 20.92 1.27 0.73
CA ASN A 503 20.68 1.68 2.12
C ASN A 503 19.64 0.78 2.79
N PRO A 504 20.01 -0.42 3.27
CA PRO A 504 19.09 -1.33 3.95
C PRO A 504 18.43 -0.77 5.21
N LEU A 505 18.99 0.32 5.76
CA LEU A 505 18.44 1.00 6.95
C LEU A 505 17.51 2.17 6.60
N LEU A 506 17.11 2.30 5.34
CA LEU A 506 16.17 3.35 4.92
C LEU A 506 14.86 3.22 5.70
N SER A 507 14.49 4.30 6.38
CA SER A 507 13.21 4.43 7.07
C SER A 507 12.78 5.88 7.15
N PRO A 508 11.60 6.25 6.65
CA PRO A 508 11.04 7.58 6.83
C PRO A 508 10.71 7.87 8.31
N TYR A 509 10.71 6.86 9.16
CA TYR A 509 10.38 6.93 10.60
C TYR A 509 11.62 6.94 11.50
N LYS A 510 12.84 6.98 10.94
CA LYS A 510 14.13 6.90 11.66
C LYS A 510 14.33 5.59 12.43
N SER A 511 13.54 4.57 12.17
CA SER A 511 13.70 3.22 12.70
C SER A 511 13.20 2.19 11.71
N VAL A 512 14.02 1.18 11.40
CA VAL A 512 13.63 0.06 10.53
C VAL A 512 12.52 -0.79 11.15
N PHE A 513 12.40 -0.82 12.46
CA PHE A 513 11.32 -1.53 13.18
C PHE A 513 9.96 -0.83 13.05
N ALA A 514 9.94 0.41 12.57
CA ALA A 514 8.72 1.15 12.26
C ALA A 514 8.26 0.98 10.81
N ASN A 515 9.07 0.42 9.93
CA ASN A 515 8.67 0.08 8.55
C ASN A 515 7.67 -1.08 8.55
N SER A 516 6.78 -1.12 7.57
CA SER A 516 5.95 -2.29 7.28
C SER A 516 6.67 -3.19 6.27
N TYR A 517 6.84 -4.47 6.61
CA TYR A 517 7.43 -5.46 5.70
C TYR A 517 6.37 -6.29 4.96
N CYS A 518 5.10 -5.92 5.12
CA CYS A 518 3.98 -6.25 4.26
C CYS A 518 3.22 -4.97 3.94
N HIS A 519 3.40 -4.42 2.72
CA HIS A 519 2.79 -3.16 2.32
C HIS A 519 2.27 -3.24 0.89
N ALA A 520 0.96 -3.11 0.72
CA ALA A 520 0.33 -3.52 -0.52
C ALA A 520 0.52 -2.57 -1.72
N TRP A 521 1.01 -1.35 -1.54
CA TRP A 521 1.44 -0.56 -2.70
C TRP A 521 2.60 -1.20 -3.47
N SER A 522 3.25 -2.22 -2.87
CA SER A 522 4.37 -2.96 -3.44
C SER A 522 3.95 -4.21 -4.23
N CYS A 523 2.65 -4.59 -4.23
CA CYS A 523 2.16 -5.83 -4.83
C CYS A 523 2.06 -5.81 -6.36
N THR A 524 2.48 -4.74 -7.01
CA THR A 524 2.19 -4.48 -8.43
C THR A 524 2.96 -5.32 -9.45
N PRO A 525 4.04 -6.06 -9.13
CA PRO A 525 4.59 -7.02 -10.09
C PRO A 525 3.54 -7.99 -10.63
N ALA A 526 2.60 -8.49 -9.79
CA ALA A 526 1.53 -9.38 -10.26
C ALA A 526 0.61 -8.69 -11.29
N TYR A 527 0.32 -7.39 -11.14
CA TYR A 527 -0.39 -6.62 -12.16
C TYR A 527 0.36 -6.59 -13.49
N PHE A 528 1.66 -6.34 -13.47
CA PHE A 528 2.47 -6.27 -14.69
C PHE A 528 2.62 -7.64 -15.36
N LEU A 529 2.92 -8.68 -14.58
CA LEU A 529 3.15 -10.02 -15.09
C LEU A 529 1.86 -10.65 -15.63
N ARG A 530 0.71 -10.46 -14.96
CA ARG A 530 -0.57 -11.08 -15.30
C ARG A 530 -1.45 -10.19 -16.18
N GLY A 531 -1.56 -8.90 -15.83
CA GLY A 531 -2.49 -7.96 -16.47
C GLY A 531 -1.93 -7.24 -17.69
N ARG A 532 -0.61 -6.93 -17.72
CA ARG A 532 0.02 -6.13 -18.78
C ARG A 532 0.76 -6.96 -19.84
N GLY A 533 0.65 -8.28 -19.75
CA GLY A 533 1.18 -9.18 -20.78
C GLY A 533 2.70 -9.29 -20.84
N LEU A 534 3.37 -9.07 -19.72
CA LEU A 534 4.82 -9.28 -19.64
C LEU A 534 5.21 -10.76 -19.65
N THR A 535 4.27 -11.67 -19.35
CA THR A 535 4.43 -13.11 -19.56
C THR A 535 3.55 -13.56 -20.71
N ALA A 536 4.02 -14.46 -21.58
CA ALA A 536 3.30 -14.96 -22.75
C ALA A 536 1.95 -15.65 -22.44
N ALA A 537 1.63 -15.89 -21.18
CA ALA A 537 0.37 -16.47 -20.72
C ALA A 537 -0.85 -15.54 -20.87
N SER A 538 -0.65 -14.23 -21.02
CA SER A 538 -1.75 -13.26 -21.06
C SER A 538 -2.53 -13.24 -22.38
N SER A 539 -1.99 -13.77 -23.48
CA SER A 539 -2.65 -13.81 -24.78
C SER A 539 -3.69 -14.94 -24.91
N ALA A 540 -3.54 -16.04 -24.16
CA ALA A 540 -4.45 -17.18 -24.23
C ALA A 540 -5.73 -17.00 -23.39
N ALA A 541 -5.66 -16.30 -22.26
CA ALA A 541 -6.82 -16.04 -21.39
C ALA A 541 -7.81 -15.04 -22.00
N ARG A 542 -7.35 -14.03 -22.74
CA ARG A 542 -8.22 -13.06 -23.43
C ARG A 542 -9.03 -13.65 -24.59
N ARG A 543 -8.55 -14.75 -25.22
CA ARG A 543 -9.27 -15.41 -26.33
C ARG A 543 -10.40 -16.33 -25.86
N ARG A 544 -10.42 -16.74 -24.59
CA ARG A 544 -11.48 -17.60 -24.04
C ARG A 544 -12.68 -16.82 -23.48
N SER A 545 -12.51 -15.56 -23.09
CA SER A 545 -13.62 -14.71 -22.62
C SER A 545 -14.38 -13.98 -23.73
N SER A 546 -13.84 -13.91 -24.95
CA SER A 546 -14.51 -13.32 -26.11
C SER A 546 -15.22 -14.35 -27.04
N GLY A 547 -15.23 -15.63 -26.65
CA GLY A 547 -15.86 -16.71 -27.39
C GLY A 547 -17.09 -17.37 -26.73
N ALA A 548 -17.59 -16.76 -25.64
CA ALA A 548 -18.83 -17.18 -24.95
C ALA A 548 -19.77 -15.97 -24.83
N SER A 549 -20.36 -15.60 -25.96
CA SER A 549 -21.57 -14.78 -26.03
C SER A 549 -22.45 -15.32 -27.16
#